data_a09322f49dba6321f705a6316c22bd12
#
_entry.id   a09322f49dba6321f705a6316c22bd12
#
_cell.length_a   1.000
_cell.length_b   1.000
_cell.length_c   1.000
_cell.angle_alpha   90.00
_cell.angle_beta   90.00
_cell.angle_gamma   90.00
#
_symmetry.space_group_name_H-M   'P 1'
#
loop_
_entity.id
_entity.type
_entity.pdbx_description
1 polymer ?
#
loop_
_entity_poly.entity_id
_entity_poly.type
_entity_poly.pdbx_seq_one_letter_code
_entity_poly.pdbx_strand_id
1 'polypeptide(L)'
;MTMVDIPGAIHIGADELPFVDIGDGSKLKVIMVKEAEGLWIIENVFQAGYEVQRHKHTGPVYAYTTSGAWKYKEYGYVNRAGSFLYEPAGSIHTLQVVEDETHVWFQMYGANLNLDDAGDVESVSDGASTLAVYHALCEQAGLPRPNVLTA
;
A
#
# COMPACT_ATOMS: atom_id res chain seq x y z
N MET A 1 32.44 -19.04 24.72
CA MET A 1 31.02 -19.27 24.34
C MET A 1 30.59 -18.12 23.45
N THR A 2 30.24 -18.43 22.24
CA THR A 2 29.68 -17.41 21.32
C THR A 2 28.24 -17.16 21.72
N MET A 3 27.93 -15.90 22.05
CA MET A 3 26.53 -15.49 22.23
C MET A 3 25.84 -15.56 20.88
N VAL A 4 24.74 -16.30 20.82
CA VAL A 4 23.88 -16.28 19.64
C VAL A 4 23.04 -15.02 19.73
N ASP A 5 23.16 -14.17 18.72
CA ASP A 5 22.34 -12.98 18.60
C ASP A 5 20.91 -13.43 18.24
N ILE A 6 20.03 -13.32 19.20
CA ILE A 6 18.62 -13.71 19.02
C ILE A 6 17.86 -12.43 18.59
N PRO A 7 17.35 -12.38 17.35
CA PRO A 7 16.60 -11.21 16.90
C PRO A 7 15.31 -11.07 17.70
N GLY A 8 15.02 -9.84 18.11
CA GLY A 8 13.78 -9.49 18.83
C GLY A 8 12.69 -9.06 17.87
N ALA A 9 11.45 -9.05 18.38
CA ALA A 9 10.33 -8.44 17.70
C ALA A 9 10.53 -6.91 17.61
N ILE A 10 10.07 -6.33 16.51
CA ILE A 10 10.13 -4.88 16.28
C ILE A 10 8.71 -4.35 16.36
N HIS A 11 8.51 -3.32 17.20
CA HIS A 11 7.24 -2.66 17.38
C HIS A 11 7.25 -1.28 16.74
N ILE A 12 6.19 -0.97 15.98
CA ILE A 12 5.94 0.37 15.44
C ILE A 12 4.59 0.82 15.99
N GLY A 13 4.62 1.85 16.83
CA GLY A 13 3.39 2.42 17.40
C GLY A 13 2.57 3.18 16.34
N ALA A 14 1.29 3.32 16.61
CA ALA A 14 0.34 3.94 15.68
C ALA A 14 0.77 5.36 15.25
N ASP A 15 1.45 6.09 16.12
CA ASP A 15 1.82 7.49 15.89
C ASP A 15 3.27 7.67 15.41
N GLU A 16 4.01 6.57 15.23
CA GLU A 16 5.43 6.66 14.84
C GLU A 16 5.64 6.94 13.35
N LEU A 17 4.68 6.54 12.52
CA LEU A 17 4.71 6.80 11.09
C LEU A 17 3.51 7.67 10.72
N PRO A 18 3.74 8.85 10.11
CA PRO A 18 2.63 9.72 9.73
C PRO A 18 1.91 9.23 8.49
N PHE A 19 0.63 9.56 8.38
CA PHE A 19 -0.07 9.57 7.10
C PHE A 19 0.26 10.87 6.37
N VAL A 20 0.49 10.78 5.07
CA VAL A 20 0.68 11.93 4.20
C VAL A 20 -0.38 11.98 3.12
N ASP A 21 -0.83 13.16 2.77
CA ASP A 21 -1.82 13.38 1.71
C ASP A 21 -1.20 13.03 0.35
N ILE A 22 -1.92 12.20 -0.43
CA ILE A 22 -1.51 11.82 -1.79
C ILE A 22 -2.38 12.46 -2.87
N GLY A 23 -3.33 13.32 -2.47
CA GLY A 23 -4.29 14.02 -3.31
C GLY A 23 -5.72 13.78 -2.85
N ASP A 24 -6.62 14.73 -3.12
CA ASP A 24 -8.05 14.69 -2.78
C ASP A 24 -8.39 14.31 -1.32
N GLY A 25 -7.44 14.42 -0.40
CA GLY A 25 -7.59 14.03 1.00
C GLY A 25 -7.26 12.58 1.29
N SER A 26 -6.97 11.77 0.29
CA SER A 26 -6.49 10.40 0.50
C SER A 26 -5.06 10.39 1.02
N LYS A 27 -4.71 9.38 1.83
CA LYS A 27 -3.46 9.38 2.59
C LYS A 27 -2.71 8.05 2.45
N LEU A 28 -1.40 8.14 2.60
CA LEU A 28 -0.48 7.00 2.55
C LEU A 28 0.39 6.95 3.80
N LYS A 29 0.57 5.74 4.33
CA LYS A 29 1.59 5.40 5.32
C LYS A 29 2.36 4.20 4.80
N VAL A 30 3.68 4.30 4.72
CA VAL A 30 4.54 3.15 4.39
C VAL A 30 5.12 2.59 5.67
N ILE A 31 4.90 1.31 5.92
CA ILE A 31 5.24 0.65 7.18
C ILE A 31 6.54 -0.14 7.06
N MET A 32 6.66 -0.94 6.01
CA MET A 32 7.81 -1.80 5.79
C MET A 32 8.13 -1.93 4.30
N VAL A 33 9.42 -1.89 3.98
CA VAL A 33 9.92 -2.22 2.65
C VAL A 33 11.15 -3.10 2.78
N LYS A 34 11.04 -4.34 2.33
CA LYS A 34 12.14 -5.30 2.28
C LYS A 34 12.42 -5.67 0.83
N GLU A 35 13.28 -4.88 0.19
CA GLU A 35 13.54 -5.01 -1.25
C GLU A 35 14.04 -6.39 -1.65
N ALA A 36 14.92 -7.01 -0.84
CA ALA A 36 15.46 -8.33 -1.14
C ALA A 36 14.39 -9.43 -1.18
N GLU A 37 13.26 -9.23 -0.49
CA GLU A 37 12.12 -10.14 -0.47
C GLU A 37 11.01 -9.72 -1.43
N GLY A 38 11.14 -8.54 -2.04
CA GLY A 38 10.09 -7.92 -2.83
C GLY A 38 8.87 -7.50 -2.01
N LEU A 39 8.99 -7.48 -0.68
CA LEU A 39 7.88 -7.23 0.26
C LEU A 39 7.75 -5.74 0.55
N TRP A 40 6.52 -5.24 0.51
CA TRP A 40 6.18 -3.90 1.00
C TRP A 40 4.80 -3.90 1.63
N ILE A 41 4.68 -3.17 2.73
CA ILE A 41 3.46 -3.06 3.52
C ILE A 41 3.12 -1.58 3.65
N ILE A 42 1.91 -1.24 3.25
CA ILE A 42 1.39 0.12 3.33
C ILE A 42 0.00 0.13 3.96
N GLU A 43 -0.39 1.28 4.45
CA GLU A 43 -1.76 1.56 4.87
C GLU A 43 -2.25 2.79 4.13
N ASN A 44 -3.43 2.72 3.58
CA ASN A 44 -4.08 3.84 2.91
C ASN A 44 -5.34 4.25 3.65
N VAL A 45 -5.61 5.56 3.64
CA VAL A 45 -6.91 6.12 3.97
C VAL A 45 -7.41 6.78 2.69
N PHE A 46 -8.49 6.27 2.15
CA PHE A 46 -9.07 6.75 0.90
C PHE A 46 -10.38 7.50 1.14
N GLN A 47 -10.65 8.48 0.29
CA GLN A 47 -11.95 9.15 0.25
C GLN A 47 -12.78 8.62 -0.91
N ALA A 48 -14.11 8.70 -0.78
CA ALA A 48 -15.03 8.23 -1.81
C ALA A 48 -14.74 8.89 -3.16
N GLY A 49 -14.78 8.09 -4.21
CA GLY A 49 -14.50 8.53 -5.58
C GLY A 49 -13.04 8.41 -6.00
N TYR A 50 -12.13 8.15 -5.06
CA TYR A 50 -10.72 7.91 -5.42
C TYR A 50 -10.60 6.62 -6.21
N GLU A 51 -9.81 6.66 -7.27
CA GLU A 51 -9.49 5.49 -8.07
C GLU A 51 -7.98 5.31 -8.17
N VAL A 52 -7.55 4.06 -8.05
CA VAL A 52 -6.17 3.69 -8.35
C VAL A 52 -6.15 3.20 -9.80
N GLN A 53 -5.22 3.73 -10.60
CA GLN A 53 -5.05 3.35 -12.00
C GLN A 53 -5.07 1.82 -12.16
N ARG A 54 -5.70 1.34 -13.23
CA ARG A 54 -5.72 -0.07 -13.56
C ARG A 54 -4.31 -0.62 -13.61
N HIS A 55 -4.07 -1.72 -12.93
CA HIS A 55 -2.73 -2.28 -12.79
C HIS A 55 -2.76 -3.80 -12.72
N LYS A 56 -1.59 -4.38 -13.01
CA LYS A 56 -1.32 -5.81 -12.87
C LYS A 56 -0.30 -6.02 -11.76
N HIS A 57 -0.59 -6.94 -10.85
CA HIS A 57 0.36 -7.33 -9.82
C HIS A 57 1.32 -8.40 -10.33
N THR A 58 2.62 -8.22 -10.11
CA THR A 58 3.61 -9.26 -10.48
C THR A 58 3.76 -10.33 -9.40
N GLY A 59 3.36 -10.01 -8.15
CA GLY A 59 3.36 -10.93 -7.02
C GLY A 59 2.01 -10.92 -6.31
N PRO A 60 1.81 -11.78 -5.31
CA PRO A 60 0.56 -11.80 -4.55
C PRO A 60 0.39 -10.57 -3.67
N VAL A 61 -0.88 -10.21 -3.41
CA VAL A 61 -1.26 -9.12 -2.52
C VAL A 61 -2.28 -9.64 -1.51
N TYR A 62 -2.11 -9.20 -0.28
CA TYR A 62 -3.05 -9.44 0.82
C TYR A 62 -3.57 -8.09 1.27
N ALA A 63 -4.90 -7.91 1.27
CA ALA A 63 -5.53 -6.66 1.69
C ALA A 63 -6.51 -6.91 2.84
N TYR A 64 -6.41 -6.08 3.86
CA TYR A 64 -7.32 -6.12 4.98
C TYR A 64 -7.95 -4.74 5.19
N THR A 65 -9.28 -4.70 5.16
CA THR A 65 -10.06 -3.46 5.32
C THR A 65 -10.47 -3.30 6.77
N THR A 66 -10.16 -2.15 7.38
CA THR A 66 -10.49 -1.85 8.77
C THR A 66 -11.67 -0.89 8.90
N SER A 67 -11.95 -0.08 7.89
CA SER A 67 -13.12 0.79 7.84
C SER A 67 -13.49 1.13 6.41
N GLY A 68 -14.70 1.64 6.20
CA GLY A 68 -15.19 2.11 4.92
C GLY A 68 -15.56 1.01 3.94
N ALA A 69 -15.50 1.34 2.65
CA ALA A 69 -15.85 0.42 1.58
C ALA A 69 -15.11 0.76 0.29
N TRP A 70 -14.60 -0.26 -0.38
CA TRP A 70 -13.94 -0.17 -1.68
C TRP A 70 -14.13 -1.44 -2.48
N LYS A 71 -13.93 -1.36 -3.77
CA LYS A 71 -14.10 -2.49 -4.68
C LYS A 71 -13.14 -2.40 -5.86
N TYR A 72 -13.03 -3.49 -6.59
CA TYR A 72 -12.51 -3.47 -7.95
C TYR A 72 -13.66 -3.34 -8.93
N LYS A 73 -13.50 -2.49 -9.94
CA LYS A 73 -14.54 -2.31 -10.97
C LYS A 73 -14.90 -3.61 -11.69
N GLU A 74 -13.92 -4.52 -11.79
CA GLU A 74 -14.01 -5.76 -12.54
C GLU A 74 -14.75 -6.88 -11.79
N TYR A 75 -15.03 -6.69 -10.48
CA TYR A 75 -15.65 -7.73 -9.65
C TYR A 75 -16.92 -7.23 -8.98
N GLY A 76 -17.76 -8.19 -8.56
CA GLY A 76 -19.09 -7.87 -8.01
C GLY A 76 -19.14 -7.71 -6.49
N TYR A 77 -18.04 -7.92 -5.76
CA TYR A 77 -18.02 -7.78 -4.31
C TYR A 77 -17.50 -6.41 -3.87
N VAL A 78 -17.85 -6.03 -2.64
CA VAL A 78 -17.37 -4.81 -1.97
C VAL A 78 -16.59 -5.22 -0.71
N ASN A 79 -15.38 -4.68 -0.56
CA ASN A 79 -14.60 -4.86 0.66
C ASN A 79 -15.06 -3.86 1.71
N ARG A 80 -15.51 -4.36 2.85
CA ARG A 80 -15.96 -3.56 4.01
C ARG A 80 -15.09 -3.88 5.22
N ALA A 81 -15.30 -3.18 6.32
CA ALA A 81 -14.59 -3.44 7.57
C ALA A 81 -14.63 -4.93 7.93
N GLY A 82 -13.45 -5.51 8.16
CA GLY A 82 -13.28 -6.95 8.42
C GLY A 82 -13.10 -7.81 7.17
N SER A 83 -13.20 -7.24 5.95
CA SER A 83 -12.95 -7.99 4.71
C SER A 83 -11.48 -8.31 4.56
N PHE A 84 -11.21 -9.53 4.11
CA PHE A 84 -9.90 -9.99 3.66
C PHE A 84 -9.95 -10.26 2.16
N LEU A 85 -8.93 -9.80 1.45
CA LEU A 85 -8.81 -10.01 0.01
C LEU A 85 -7.44 -10.60 -0.31
N TYR A 86 -7.44 -11.66 -1.08
CA TYR A 86 -6.23 -12.25 -1.66
C TYR A 86 -6.21 -12.02 -3.16
N GLU A 87 -5.14 -11.44 -3.63
CA GLU A 87 -4.91 -11.19 -5.06
C GLU A 87 -3.74 -12.03 -5.51
N PRO A 88 -3.98 -13.06 -6.35
CA PRO A 88 -2.88 -13.86 -6.88
C PRO A 88 -2.01 -13.04 -7.84
N ALA A 89 -0.75 -13.43 -7.98
CA ALA A 89 0.15 -12.85 -8.96
C ALA A 89 -0.48 -12.88 -10.36
N GLY A 90 -0.36 -11.79 -11.09
CA GLY A 90 -0.93 -11.65 -12.43
C GLY A 90 -2.34 -11.09 -12.48
N SER A 91 -2.99 -10.86 -11.34
CA SER A 91 -4.32 -10.25 -11.32
C SER A 91 -4.29 -8.80 -11.82
N ILE A 92 -5.33 -8.43 -12.57
CA ILE A 92 -5.47 -7.09 -13.19
C ILE A 92 -6.78 -6.49 -12.72
N HIS A 93 -6.73 -5.26 -12.18
CA HIS A 93 -7.93 -4.61 -11.68
C HIS A 93 -7.76 -3.10 -11.50
N THR A 94 -8.91 -2.42 -11.31
CA THR A 94 -9.02 -1.00 -11.03
C THR A 94 -9.71 -0.82 -9.68
N LEU A 95 -9.00 -0.27 -8.70
CA LEU A 95 -9.55 0.00 -7.37
C LEU A 95 -10.41 1.26 -7.41
N GLN A 96 -11.62 1.16 -6.87
CA GLN A 96 -12.56 2.27 -6.73
C GLN A 96 -13.04 2.35 -5.29
N VAL A 97 -12.92 3.54 -4.69
CA VAL A 97 -13.35 3.78 -3.31
C VAL A 97 -14.80 4.22 -3.28
N VAL A 98 -15.60 3.56 -2.44
CA VAL A 98 -17.06 3.75 -2.36
C VAL A 98 -17.43 4.70 -1.22
N GLU A 99 -16.77 4.62 -0.08
CA GLU A 99 -17.08 5.42 1.11
C GLU A 99 -15.87 6.23 1.56
N ASP A 100 -16.14 7.38 2.22
CA ASP A 100 -15.09 8.18 2.87
C ASP A 100 -14.47 7.41 4.04
N GLU A 101 -13.25 7.80 4.41
CA GLU A 101 -12.51 7.21 5.51
C GLU A 101 -12.36 5.70 5.37
N THR A 102 -12.06 5.25 4.16
CA THR A 102 -11.78 3.84 3.88
C THR A 102 -10.33 3.53 4.20
N HIS A 103 -10.11 2.72 5.24
CA HIS A 103 -8.80 2.30 5.68
C HIS A 103 -8.49 0.88 5.20
N VAL A 104 -7.37 0.73 4.49
CA VAL A 104 -6.94 -0.56 3.95
C VAL A 104 -5.46 -0.79 4.22
N TRP A 105 -5.14 -1.96 4.74
CA TRP A 105 -3.78 -2.49 4.84
C TRP A 105 -3.48 -3.34 3.63
N PHE A 106 -2.37 -3.07 2.96
CA PHE A 106 -1.88 -3.88 1.85
C PHE A 106 -0.53 -4.46 2.20
N GLN A 107 -0.41 -5.77 2.10
CA GLN A 107 0.86 -6.47 2.11
C GLN A 107 1.11 -6.99 0.70
N MET A 108 2.13 -6.48 0.05
CA MET A 108 2.38 -6.72 -1.36
C MET A 108 3.76 -7.34 -1.58
N TYR A 109 3.81 -8.24 -2.55
CA TYR A 109 5.07 -8.79 -3.06
C TYR A 109 5.22 -8.43 -4.53
N GLY A 110 6.45 -8.01 -4.92
CA GLY A 110 6.72 -7.63 -6.30
C GLY A 110 6.30 -6.19 -6.62
N ALA A 111 5.74 -5.99 -7.78
CA ALA A 111 5.42 -4.68 -8.30
C ALA A 111 4.01 -4.57 -8.87
N ASN A 112 3.50 -3.35 -8.93
CA ASN A 112 2.30 -2.99 -9.67
C ASN A 112 2.72 -2.43 -11.02
N LEU A 113 2.30 -3.08 -12.10
CA LEU A 113 2.46 -2.58 -13.46
C LEU A 113 1.24 -1.74 -13.78
N ASN A 114 1.40 -0.42 -13.79
CA ASN A 114 0.31 0.51 -14.05
C ASN A 114 0.05 0.58 -15.56
N LEU A 115 -1.20 0.33 -15.96
CA LEU A 115 -1.58 0.15 -17.35
C LEU A 115 -2.26 1.40 -17.89
N ASP A 116 -1.95 1.74 -19.15
CA ASP A 116 -2.68 2.76 -19.89
C ASP A 116 -4.01 2.21 -20.46
N ASP A 117 -4.77 3.04 -21.15
CA ASP A 117 -6.06 2.66 -21.72
C ASP A 117 -5.94 1.56 -22.79
N ALA A 118 -4.77 1.42 -23.42
CA ALA A 118 -4.49 0.35 -24.39
C ALA A 118 -4.10 -0.98 -23.72
N GLY A 119 -3.86 -0.96 -22.40
CA GLY A 119 -3.40 -2.12 -21.65
C GLY A 119 -1.89 -2.31 -21.63
N ASP A 120 -1.14 -1.32 -22.10
CA ASP A 120 0.32 -1.32 -22.05
C ASP A 120 0.82 -0.76 -20.72
N VAL A 121 2.02 -1.19 -20.30
CA VAL A 121 2.63 -0.71 -19.05
C VAL A 121 3.09 0.73 -19.26
N GLU A 122 2.51 1.64 -18.47
CA GLU A 122 2.85 3.07 -18.46
C GLU A 122 3.90 3.40 -17.41
N SER A 123 3.78 2.79 -16.23
CA SER A 123 4.72 2.99 -15.12
C SER A 123 4.73 1.76 -14.21
N VAL A 124 5.70 1.73 -13.30
CA VAL A 124 5.86 0.64 -12.33
C VAL A 124 5.93 1.23 -10.93
N SER A 125 5.13 0.69 -10.02
CA SER A 125 5.20 1.01 -8.59
C SER A 125 5.63 -0.23 -7.82
N ASP A 126 6.62 -0.07 -6.94
CA ASP A 126 7.11 -1.13 -6.06
C ASP A 126 7.41 -0.56 -4.67
N GLY A 127 7.98 -1.37 -3.78
CA GLY A 127 8.32 -0.93 -2.44
C GLY A 127 9.31 0.25 -2.45
N ALA A 128 10.35 0.18 -3.26
CA ALA A 128 11.37 1.23 -3.32
C ALA A 128 10.81 2.55 -3.85
N SER A 129 10.04 2.52 -4.95
CA SER A 129 9.45 3.73 -5.52
C SER A 129 8.39 4.34 -4.61
N THR A 130 7.58 3.52 -3.96
CA THR A 130 6.56 3.98 -3.01
C THR A 130 7.18 4.59 -1.76
N LEU A 131 8.28 4.02 -1.25
CA LEU A 131 9.03 4.60 -0.15
C LEU A 131 9.61 5.97 -0.52
N ALA A 132 10.16 6.12 -1.72
CA ALA A 132 10.67 7.39 -2.20
C ALA A 132 9.58 8.47 -2.27
N VAL A 133 8.41 8.12 -2.77
CA VAL A 133 7.24 9.01 -2.81
C VAL A 133 6.82 9.41 -1.39
N TYR A 134 6.74 8.45 -0.48
CA TYR A 134 6.38 8.70 0.92
C TYR A 134 7.35 9.68 1.59
N HIS A 135 8.66 9.45 1.44
CA HIS A 135 9.67 10.36 1.98
C HIS A 135 9.54 11.78 1.40
N ALA A 136 9.32 11.89 0.09
CA ALA A 136 9.17 13.19 -0.57
C ALA A 136 7.92 13.94 -0.08
N LEU A 137 6.78 13.23 0.09
CA LEU A 137 5.55 13.82 0.59
C LEU A 137 5.68 14.25 2.06
N CYS A 138 6.37 13.47 2.89
CA CYS A 138 6.67 13.85 4.28
C CYS A 138 7.51 15.12 4.32
N GLU A 139 8.55 15.22 3.50
CA GLU A 139 9.41 16.40 3.42
C GLU A 139 8.62 17.63 2.98
N GLN A 140 7.79 17.51 1.96
CA GLN A 140 6.92 18.60 1.48
C GLN A 140 5.93 19.08 2.55
N ALA A 141 5.47 18.17 3.40
CA ALA A 141 4.57 18.48 4.52
C ALA A 141 5.30 19.04 5.75
N GLY A 142 6.62 19.19 5.69
CA GLY A 142 7.43 19.68 6.81
C GLY A 142 7.59 18.66 7.95
N LEU A 143 7.35 17.39 7.68
CA LEU A 143 7.49 16.32 8.65
C LEU A 143 8.93 15.78 8.68
N PRO A 144 9.41 15.29 9.83
CA PRO A 144 10.70 14.60 9.87
C PRO A 144 10.65 13.33 9.01
N ARG A 145 11.81 12.92 8.51
CA ARG A 145 11.92 11.68 7.72
C ARG A 145 11.41 10.49 8.54
N PRO A 146 10.36 9.80 8.11
CA PRO A 146 9.81 8.69 8.87
C PRO A 146 10.77 7.49 8.89
N ASN A 147 10.82 6.82 10.03
CA ASN A 147 11.66 5.63 10.21
C ASN A 147 10.92 4.37 9.76
N VAL A 148 10.78 4.22 8.45
CA VAL A 148 10.16 3.03 7.86
C VAL A 148 11.06 1.82 8.08
N LEU A 149 10.46 0.68 8.40
CA LEU A 149 11.19 -0.56 8.61
C LEU A 149 11.71 -1.08 7.26
N THR A 150 13.05 -1.09 7.13
CA THR A 150 13.75 -1.64 5.95
C THR A 150 14.71 -2.72 6.42
N ALA A 151 15.00 -3.68 5.57
CA ALA A 151 15.95 -4.74 5.90
C ALA A 151 17.22 -4.59 5.09
#